data_3acabb6ca2baa6518ff6869247f9c8da
#
_entry.id   3acabb6ca2baa6518ff6869247f9c8da
#
_cell.length_a   1.000
_cell.length_b   1.000
_cell.length_c   1.000
_cell.angle_alpha   90.00
_cell.angle_beta   90.00
_cell.angle_gamma   90.00
#
_symmetry.space_group_name_H-M   'P 1'
#
loop_
_entity.id
_entity.type
_entity.pdbx_description
1 polymer ?
#
loop_
_entity_poly.entity_id
_entity_poly.type
_entity_poly.pdbx_seq_one_letter_code
_entity_poly.pdbx_strand_id
1 'polypeptide(L)'
;MSVTVSDLLKLPSLRQAKVVGGTGGLQKVVSSISVLESTDPTVLINEVFPHDKYSGSEIVITGFLNCVNDIDLQCSNLLKLIGGGEVGLVLYYVGVYLPCVDQRLIDIANEHDFVLICMPEGQRHLRYSDLITDVMECIYRD
;
A
#
# COMPACT_ATOMS: atom_id res chain seq x y z
N MET A 1 6.08 13.40 17.40
CA MET A 1 5.30 12.16 17.48
C MET A 1 5.28 11.47 16.13
N SER A 2 5.08 10.19 16.13
CA SER A 2 5.13 9.43 14.89
C SER A 2 3.79 9.41 14.16
N VAL A 3 3.85 9.42 12.83
CA VAL A 3 2.66 9.31 11.98
C VAL A 3 2.27 7.83 11.88
N THR A 4 1.00 7.53 12.08
CA THR A 4 0.47 6.17 11.95
C THR A 4 -0.36 6.03 10.68
N VAL A 5 -0.68 4.78 10.30
CA VAL A 5 -1.58 4.53 9.17
C VAL A 5 -2.92 5.23 9.40
N SER A 6 -3.43 5.19 10.63
CA SER A 6 -4.69 5.87 10.99
C SER A 6 -4.62 7.37 10.70
N ASP A 7 -3.48 8.00 10.97
CA ASP A 7 -3.28 9.42 10.67
C ASP A 7 -3.38 9.70 9.17
N LEU A 8 -2.82 8.81 8.33
CA LEU A 8 -2.86 8.98 6.89
C LEU A 8 -4.28 8.95 6.33
N LEU A 9 -5.18 8.20 6.95
CA LEU A 9 -6.56 8.09 6.48
C LEU A 9 -7.32 9.41 6.58
N LYS A 10 -6.82 10.37 7.35
CA LYS A 10 -7.41 11.70 7.48
C LYS A 10 -6.97 12.68 6.40
N LEU A 11 -5.96 12.30 5.60
CA LEU A 11 -5.44 13.14 4.54
C LEU A 11 -6.46 13.31 3.41
N PRO A 12 -6.46 14.44 2.70
CA PRO A 12 -7.42 14.67 1.60
C PRO A 12 -7.43 13.54 0.57
N SER A 13 -6.26 13.03 0.18
CA SER A 13 -6.15 11.98 -0.82
C SER A 13 -6.74 10.65 -0.39
N LEU A 14 -6.84 10.38 0.91
CA LEU A 14 -7.36 9.11 1.45
C LEU A 14 -8.72 9.24 2.12
N ARG A 15 -9.31 10.44 2.13
CA ARG A 15 -10.55 10.68 2.86
C ARG A 15 -11.71 9.81 2.37
N GLN A 16 -11.75 9.49 1.07
CA GLN A 16 -12.81 8.68 0.48
C GLN A 16 -12.39 7.22 0.26
N ALA A 17 -11.17 6.87 0.62
CA ALA A 17 -10.69 5.49 0.53
C ALA A 17 -11.30 4.63 1.62
N LYS A 18 -11.29 3.31 1.41
CA LYS A 18 -11.82 2.34 2.37
C LYS A 18 -10.72 1.41 2.84
N VAL A 19 -10.68 1.14 4.14
CA VAL A 19 -9.86 0.06 4.67
C VAL A 19 -10.64 -1.23 4.49
N VAL A 20 -10.13 -2.11 3.63
CA VAL A 20 -10.81 -3.37 3.32
C VAL A 20 -10.23 -4.56 4.08
N GLY A 21 -9.08 -4.40 4.70
CA GLY A 21 -8.48 -5.45 5.51
C GLY A 21 -7.36 -4.92 6.38
N GLY A 22 -6.93 -5.72 7.36
CA GLY A 22 -5.78 -5.43 8.18
C GLY A 22 -5.97 -4.32 9.21
N THR A 23 -7.19 -4.12 9.71
CA THR A 23 -7.46 -3.04 10.67
C THR A 23 -6.63 -3.12 11.94
N GLY A 24 -6.12 -4.30 12.28
CA GLY A 24 -5.20 -4.45 13.41
C GLY A 24 -3.88 -3.70 13.26
N GLY A 25 -3.55 -3.25 12.03
CA GLY A 25 -2.33 -2.51 11.76
C GLY A 25 -2.47 -1.00 11.73
N LEU A 26 -3.64 -0.45 12.03
CA LEU A 26 -3.91 1.00 11.89
C LEU A 26 -3.00 1.88 12.76
N GLN A 27 -2.48 1.37 13.86
CA GLN A 27 -1.61 2.13 14.75
C GLN A 27 -0.12 1.95 14.44
N LYS A 28 0.23 1.22 13.39
CA LYS A 28 1.61 1.06 12.98
C LYS A 28 2.15 2.39 12.44
N VAL A 29 3.43 2.66 12.74
CA VAL A 29 4.11 3.87 12.30
C VAL A 29 4.48 3.77 10.83
N VAL A 30 4.30 4.86 10.09
CA VAL A 30 4.67 4.97 8.69
C VAL A 30 5.90 5.86 8.57
N SER A 31 6.97 5.32 7.98
CA SER A 31 8.23 6.06 7.79
C SER A 31 8.32 6.76 6.45
N SER A 32 7.67 6.23 5.42
CA SER A 32 7.72 6.77 4.06
C SER A 32 6.64 6.13 3.20
N ILE A 33 6.62 6.50 1.92
CA ILE A 33 5.70 5.97 0.92
C ILE A 33 6.49 5.56 -0.32
N SER A 34 6.09 4.45 -0.94
CA SER A 34 6.72 3.99 -2.17
C SER A 34 5.66 3.50 -3.16
N VAL A 35 6.07 3.32 -4.41
CA VAL A 35 5.21 2.86 -5.50
C VAL A 35 5.78 1.57 -6.06
N LEU A 36 4.92 0.57 -6.27
CA LEU A 36 5.32 -0.71 -6.86
C LEU A 36 4.36 -1.06 -8.00
N GLU A 37 4.82 -0.97 -9.24
CA GLU A 37 3.97 -1.27 -10.40
C GLU A 37 4.48 -2.41 -11.28
N SER A 38 5.75 -2.45 -11.54
CA SER A 38 6.28 -3.32 -12.59
C SER A 38 7.36 -4.29 -12.13
N THR A 39 7.74 -4.26 -10.87
CA THR A 39 8.81 -5.12 -10.37
C THR A 39 8.33 -6.02 -9.25
N ASP A 40 9.00 -7.16 -9.12
CA ASP A 40 8.83 -8.02 -7.97
C ASP A 40 9.30 -7.27 -6.72
N PRO A 41 8.54 -7.30 -5.61
CA PRO A 41 8.95 -6.63 -4.38
C PRO A 41 10.32 -7.06 -3.87
N THR A 42 10.72 -8.31 -4.13
CA THR A 42 12.04 -8.80 -3.74
C THR A 42 13.15 -8.02 -4.43
N VAL A 43 12.98 -7.68 -5.70
CA VAL A 43 13.94 -6.85 -6.45
C VAL A 43 14.02 -5.47 -5.82
N LEU A 44 12.88 -4.87 -5.53
CA LEU A 44 12.83 -3.53 -4.93
C LEU A 44 13.55 -3.50 -3.58
N ILE A 45 13.30 -4.49 -2.73
CA ILE A 45 13.87 -4.54 -1.38
C ILE A 45 15.37 -4.87 -1.42
N ASN A 46 15.77 -5.85 -2.22
CA ASN A 46 17.13 -6.41 -2.17
C ASN A 46 18.12 -5.70 -3.07
N GLU A 47 17.67 -5.14 -4.20
CA GLU A 47 18.55 -4.57 -5.23
C GLU A 47 18.45 -3.05 -5.33
N VAL A 48 17.23 -2.51 -5.33
CA VAL A 48 17.03 -1.05 -5.46
C VAL A 48 17.30 -0.34 -4.15
N PHE A 49 16.88 -0.93 -3.03
CA PHE A 49 17.12 -0.40 -1.69
C PHE A 49 18.06 -1.36 -0.96
N PRO A 50 19.37 -1.03 -0.87
CA PRO A 50 20.32 -1.86 -0.13
C PRO A 50 19.82 -2.14 1.28
N HIS A 51 20.05 -3.36 1.74
CA HIS A 51 19.50 -3.86 3.01
C HIS A 51 19.78 -2.96 4.20
N ASP A 52 20.95 -2.35 4.24
CA ASP A 52 21.35 -1.45 5.32
C ASP A 52 20.66 -0.08 5.28
N LYS A 53 20.03 0.27 4.15
CA LYS A 53 19.33 1.54 3.97
C LYS A 53 17.82 1.41 3.92
N TYR A 54 17.32 0.21 3.70
CA TYR A 54 15.89 -0.06 3.65
C TYR A 54 15.37 -0.26 5.07
N SER A 55 14.54 0.66 5.53
CA SER A 55 14.05 0.64 6.91
C SER A 55 12.74 -0.11 7.09
N GLY A 56 12.03 -0.42 6.00
CA GLY A 56 10.67 -0.94 6.09
C GLY A 56 9.70 0.13 6.59
N SER A 57 8.56 -0.30 7.12
CA SER A 57 7.51 0.58 7.68
C SER A 57 6.95 1.58 6.67
N GLU A 58 6.97 1.24 5.39
CA GLU A 58 6.42 2.09 4.36
C GLU A 58 4.99 1.71 4.04
N ILE A 59 4.22 2.73 3.59
CA ILE A 59 2.97 2.48 2.88
C ILE A 59 3.30 2.39 1.40
N VAL A 60 2.71 1.42 0.69
CA VAL A 60 3.02 1.15 -0.71
C VAL A 60 1.79 1.44 -1.57
N ILE A 61 1.99 2.09 -2.72
CA ILE A 61 0.93 2.33 -3.70
C ILE A 61 1.11 1.37 -4.87
N THR A 62 0.03 0.73 -5.30
CA THR A 62 0.04 -0.04 -6.54
C THR A 62 -1.36 -0.18 -7.13
N GLY A 63 -1.43 -0.35 -8.45
CA GLY A 63 -2.64 -0.79 -9.15
C GLY A 63 -2.56 -2.26 -9.55
N PHE A 64 -1.49 -2.97 -9.16
CA PHE A 64 -1.20 -4.35 -9.61
C PHE A 64 -1.22 -4.46 -11.14
N LEU A 65 -0.76 -3.42 -11.85
CA LEU A 65 -0.91 -3.32 -13.30
C LEU A 65 -0.22 -4.45 -14.07
N ASN A 66 0.82 -5.04 -13.48
CA ASN A 66 1.53 -6.18 -14.09
C ASN A 66 0.92 -7.53 -13.72
N CYS A 67 -0.12 -7.58 -12.88
CA CYS A 67 -0.72 -8.82 -12.42
C CYS A 67 -2.22 -8.70 -12.14
N VAL A 68 -2.92 -7.86 -12.91
CA VAL A 68 -4.35 -7.56 -12.66
C VAL A 68 -5.26 -8.79 -12.73
N ASN A 69 -4.87 -9.82 -13.50
CA ASN A 69 -5.65 -11.06 -13.65
C ASN A 69 -4.96 -12.28 -13.02
N ASP A 70 -3.92 -12.06 -12.24
CA ASP A 70 -3.14 -13.14 -11.63
C ASP A 70 -3.22 -13.03 -10.10
N ILE A 71 -4.25 -13.64 -9.52
CA ILE A 71 -4.48 -13.55 -8.07
C ILE A 71 -3.34 -14.21 -7.28
N ASP A 72 -2.78 -15.30 -7.77
CA ASP A 72 -1.66 -15.94 -7.08
C ASP A 72 -0.45 -15.00 -7.01
N LEU A 73 -0.16 -14.30 -8.09
CA LEU A 73 0.95 -13.34 -8.11
C LEU A 73 0.64 -12.13 -7.22
N GLN A 74 -0.58 -11.64 -7.21
CA GLN A 74 -1.00 -10.56 -6.31
C GLN A 74 -0.77 -10.97 -4.85
N CYS A 75 -1.19 -12.18 -4.48
CA CYS A 75 -1.01 -12.68 -3.11
C CYS A 75 0.46 -12.87 -2.77
N SER A 76 1.25 -13.41 -3.69
CA SER A 76 2.69 -13.57 -3.52
C SER A 76 3.37 -12.21 -3.29
N ASN A 77 3.03 -11.22 -4.08
CA ASN A 77 3.58 -9.87 -3.94
C ASN A 77 3.19 -9.24 -2.60
N LEU A 78 1.94 -9.43 -2.18
CA LEU A 78 1.48 -8.93 -0.89
C LEU A 78 2.29 -9.54 0.27
N LEU A 79 2.49 -10.86 0.24
CA LEU A 79 3.27 -11.55 1.26
C LEU A 79 4.73 -11.08 1.29
N LYS A 80 5.31 -10.78 0.14
CA LYS A 80 6.68 -10.24 0.08
C LYS A 80 6.78 -8.85 0.68
N LEU A 81 5.78 -7.99 0.45
CA LEU A 81 5.74 -6.68 1.09
C LEU A 81 5.63 -6.80 2.60
N ILE A 82 4.79 -7.70 3.08
CA ILE A 82 4.65 -7.96 4.52
C ILE A 82 5.97 -8.46 5.11
N GLY A 83 6.63 -9.40 4.44
CA GLY A 83 7.92 -9.93 4.86
C GLY A 83 9.03 -8.90 4.85
N GLY A 84 8.92 -7.89 4.00
CA GLY A 84 9.87 -6.77 3.94
C GLY A 84 9.66 -5.70 5.00
N GLY A 85 8.65 -5.84 5.85
CA GLY A 85 8.40 -4.89 6.94
C GLY A 85 7.49 -3.73 6.59
N GLU A 86 6.83 -3.76 5.44
CA GLU A 86 5.88 -2.72 5.06
C GLU A 86 4.62 -2.80 5.93
N VAL A 87 3.90 -1.70 6.06
CA VAL A 87 2.76 -1.61 6.98
C VAL A 87 1.41 -1.52 6.30
N GLY A 88 1.37 -1.19 5.02
CA GLY A 88 0.10 -1.11 4.30
C GLY A 88 0.27 -0.96 2.80
N LEU A 89 -0.82 -1.21 2.09
CA LEU A 89 -0.91 -1.14 0.65
C LEU A 89 -2.14 -0.34 0.25
N VAL A 90 -1.97 0.63 -0.63
CA VAL A 90 -3.07 1.41 -1.19
C VAL A 90 -3.30 0.97 -2.62
N LEU A 91 -4.47 0.37 -2.90
CA LEU A 91 -4.84 -0.12 -4.22
C LEU A 91 -5.56 0.96 -5.00
N TYR A 92 -5.01 1.27 -6.18
CA TYR A 92 -5.58 2.21 -7.14
C TYR A 92 -6.24 1.46 -8.29
N TYR A 93 -7.14 2.13 -8.97
CA TYR A 93 -7.75 1.70 -10.23
C TYR A 93 -8.54 0.39 -10.13
N VAL A 94 -9.10 0.12 -8.95
CA VAL A 94 -10.03 -0.99 -8.76
C VAL A 94 -11.31 -0.65 -9.54
N GLY A 95 -11.79 -1.61 -10.32
CA GLY A 95 -12.92 -1.38 -11.23
C GLY A 95 -12.56 -0.68 -12.54
N VAL A 96 -11.26 -0.37 -12.74
CA VAL A 96 -10.73 0.21 -14.00
C VAL A 96 -9.77 -0.79 -14.64
N TYR A 97 -8.60 -0.99 -14.04
CA TYR A 97 -7.61 -1.95 -14.53
C TYR A 97 -7.62 -3.22 -13.68
N LEU A 98 -7.71 -3.08 -12.37
CA LEU A 98 -7.84 -4.20 -11.44
C LEU A 98 -9.33 -4.49 -11.27
N PRO A 99 -9.83 -5.68 -11.67
CA PRO A 99 -11.28 -5.95 -11.66
C PRO A 99 -11.92 -5.79 -10.28
N CYS A 100 -11.27 -6.29 -9.25
CA CYS A 100 -11.78 -6.21 -7.88
C CYS A 100 -10.64 -6.52 -6.90
N VAL A 101 -10.91 -6.31 -5.61
CA VAL A 101 -10.01 -6.75 -4.54
C VAL A 101 -10.42 -8.18 -4.17
N ASP A 102 -9.55 -9.16 -4.46
CA ASP A 102 -9.85 -10.56 -4.18
C ASP A 102 -9.89 -10.81 -2.67
N GLN A 103 -10.81 -11.68 -2.25
CA GLN A 103 -10.96 -12.01 -0.83
C GLN A 103 -9.68 -12.59 -0.23
N ARG A 104 -8.87 -13.29 -1.02
CA ARG A 104 -7.59 -13.85 -0.55
C ARG A 104 -6.63 -12.75 -0.09
N LEU A 105 -6.62 -11.60 -0.77
CA LEU A 105 -5.82 -10.45 -0.35
C LEU A 105 -6.29 -9.90 1.00
N ILE A 106 -7.58 -9.81 1.18
CA ILE A 106 -8.18 -9.32 2.42
C ILE A 106 -7.85 -10.27 3.57
N ASP A 107 -7.94 -11.58 3.33
CA ASP A 107 -7.64 -12.59 4.34
C ASP A 107 -6.18 -12.52 4.77
N ILE A 108 -5.24 -12.38 3.82
CA ILE A 108 -3.82 -12.22 4.11
C ILE A 108 -3.57 -10.95 4.93
N ALA A 109 -4.18 -9.84 4.52
CA ALA A 109 -4.04 -8.58 5.22
C ALA A 109 -4.52 -8.67 6.67
N ASN A 110 -5.67 -9.32 6.88
CA ASN A 110 -6.23 -9.51 8.23
C ASN A 110 -5.33 -10.40 9.08
N GLU A 111 -4.79 -11.46 8.52
CA GLU A 111 -3.93 -12.41 9.23
C GLU A 111 -2.64 -11.75 9.72
N HIS A 112 -2.11 -10.81 8.97
CA HIS A 112 -0.80 -10.20 9.26
C HIS A 112 -0.91 -8.77 9.82
N ASP A 113 -2.11 -8.28 10.10
CA ASP A 113 -2.32 -6.89 10.52
C ASP A 113 -1.65 -5.89 9.57
N PHE A 114 -1.75 -6.17 8.27
CA PHE A 114 -1.23 -5.34 7.20
C PHE A 114 -2.39 -4.56 6.58
N VAL A 115 -2.35 -3.23 6.67
CA VAL A 115 -3.51 -2.42 6.29
C VAL A 115 -3.68 -2.39 4.79
N LEU A 116 -4.81 -2.90 4.31
CA LEU A 116 -5.16 -2.88 2.89
C LEU A 116 -6.21 -1.81 2.65
N ILE A 117 -5.84 -0.79 1.89
CA ILE A 117 -6.66 0.37 1.61
C ILE A 117 -7.05 0.35 0.13
N CYS A 118 -8.33 0.56 -0.16
CA CYS A 118 -8.83 0.62 -1.52
C CYS A 118 -9.28 2.04 -1.83
N MET A 119 -8.71 2.64 -2.88
CA MET A 119 -9.15 3.93 -3.37
C MET A 119 -10.56 3.81 -3.97
N PRO A 120 -11.31 4.91 -4.11
CA PRO A 120 -12.65 4.85 -4.69
C PRO A 120 -12.65 4.11 -6.02
N GLU A 121 -13.57 3.16 -6.17
CA GLU A 121 -13.63 2.31 -7.36
C GLU A 121 -14.09 3.07 -8.60
N GLY A 122 -13.65 2.60 -9.77
CA GLY A 122 -14.07 3.15 -11.05
C GLY A 122 -13.50 4.52 -11.40
N GLN A 123 -12.52 5.02 -10.65
CA GLN A 123 -11.96 6.36 -10.84
C GLN A 123 -10.65 6.28 -11.64
N ARG A 124 -10.69 6.83 -12.88
CA ARG A 124 -9.52 6.82 -13.78
C ARG A 124 -8.56 7.97 -13.55
N HIS A 125 -9.05 9.06 -12.94
CA HIS A 125 -8.29 10.31 -12.80
C HIS A 125 -7.45 10.40 -11.54
N LEU A 126 -7.52 9.42 -10.66
CA LEU A 126 -6.74 9.43 -9.42
C LEU A 126 -5.26 9.31 -9.73
N ARG A 127 -4.45 10.08 -9.02
CA ARG A 127 -3.01 10.17 -9.28
C ARG A 127 -2.23 9.78 -8.05
N TYR A 128 -1.20 8.96 -8.24
CA TYR A 128 -0.29 8.58 -7.16
C TYR A 128 0.38 9.81 -6.54
N SER A 129 0.72 10.81 -7.37
CA SER A 129 1.43 11.99 -6.91
C SER A 129 0.66 12.79 -5.86
N ASP A 130 -0.66 12.78 -5.91
CA ASP A 130 -1.47 13.47 -4.91
C ASP A 130 -1.31 12.82 -3.53
N LEU A 131 -1.36 11.50 -3.48
CA LEU A 131 -1.18 10.78 -2.23
C LEU A 131 0.27 10.88 -1.73
N ILE A 132 1.24 10.75 -2.62
CA ILE A 132 2.65 10.88 -2.26
C ILE A 132 2.90 12.23 -1.61
N THR A 133 2.40 13.30 -2.21
CA THR A 133 2.56 14.65 -1.68
C THR A 133 1.94 14.78 -0.29
N ASP A 134 0.70 14.32 -0.14
CA ASP A 134 -0.01 14.40 1.14
C ASP A 134 0.73 13.63 2.24
N VAL A 135 1.18 12.42 1.95
CA VAL A 135 1.88 11.57 2.93
C VAL A 135 3.21 12.20 3.32
N MET A 136 3.99 12.65 2.35
CA MET A 136 5.30 13.23 2.64
C MET A 136 5.17 14.51 3.45
N GLU A 137 4.20 15.36 3.14
CA GLU A 137 3.93 16.56 3.95
C GLU A 137 3.56 16.19 5.38
N CYS A 138 2.72 15.19 5.55
CA CYS A 138 2.29 14.72 6.87
C CYS A 138 3.50 14.24 7.69
N ILE A 139 4.37 13.46 7.10
CA ILE A 139 5.56 12.92 7.77
C ILE A 139 6.53 14.06 8.15
N TYR A 140 6.76 15.01 7.23
CA TYR A 140 7.69 16.11 7.50
C TYR A 140 7.20 17.09 8.56
N ARG A 141 5.89 17.22 8.74
CA ARG A 141 5.32 18.13 9.75
C ARG A 141 5.30 17.54 11.16
N ASP A 142 5.48 16.25 11.26
CA ASP A 142 5.37 15.56 12.56
C ASP A 142 6.60 15.76 13.48
#